data_fc93bb9bdd6083b2e821251729c56a84
#
_entry.id   fc93bb9bdd6083b2e821251729c56a84
#
_cell.length_a   1.000
_cell.length_b   1.000
_cell.length_c   1.000
_cell.angle_alpha   90.00
_cell.angle_beta   90.00
_cell.angle_gamma   90.00
#
_symmetry.space_group_name_H-M   'P 1'
#
loop_
_entity.id
_entity.type
_entity.pdbx_description
1 polymer ?
#
loop_
_entity_poly.entity_id
_entity_poly.type
_entity_poly.pdbx_seq_one_letter_code
_entity_poly.pdbx_strand_id
1 'polypeptide(L)'
;MTDPDLQKKHPADPAQASEPVVSKPYIMPDDPEPGSVETLTREAAEARDKMLRTLADMENLRQRTRREVADARVYGITGFARDVLEIADNLQRALDAVSPEARAAADPGLKALIEGVELTERSLLNALEKNGVKKFDPSGEKFDPNFQQAMYEVPDVSVPSGTVVQVVQAGYMIGERVLRPALVGVSKGGAKPAPAVANGNEPNNAA
;
A
#
# COMPACT_ATOMS: atom_id res chain seq x y z
N MET A 1 -9.66 22.34 79.06
CA MET A 1 -10.53 23.15 79.94
C MET A 1 -11.88 23.05 79.32
N THR A 2 -12.58 22.13 79.91
CA THR A 2 -13.92 22.21 80.53
C THR A 2 -15.10 22.37 79.60
N ASP A 3 -15.77 21.25 79.47
CA ASP A 3 -17.24 21.01 79.56
C ASP A 3 -18.03 22.09 80.35
N PRO A 4 -19.33 22.09 80.43
CA PRO A 4 -20.34 21.07 80.04
C PRO A 4 -21.72 21.62 79.61
N ASP A 5 -22.55 20.65 79.13
CA ASP A 5 -23.93 20.42 79.61
C ASP A 5 -25.08 21.36 79.23
N LEU A 6 -26.06 20.79 78.56
CA LEU A 6 -27.40 20.76 79.10
C LEU A 6 -28.38 19.90 78.25
N GLN A 7 -28.75 18.81 78.85
CA GLN A 7 -29.90 17.95 78.52
C GLN A 7 -31.17 18.74 78.34
N LYS A 8 -31.97 18.39 77.37
CA LYS A 8 -33.43 18.34 77.56
C LYS A 8 -34.04 17.20 76.75
N LYS A 9 -34.46 16.21 77.47
CA LYS A 9 -35.43 15.16 77.11
C LYS A 9 -36.72 15.77 76.60
N HIS A 10 -37.27 15.20 75.56
CA HIS A 10 -38.70 15.10 75.37
C HIS A 10 -39.09 13.76 74.73
N PRO A 11 -40.27 13.22 75.03
CA PRO A 11 -40.49 11.80 75.09
C PRO A 11 -40.93 11.18 73.73
N ALA A 12 -40.79 9.88 73.76
CA ALA A 12 -41.21 8.96 72.72
C ALA A 12 -42.67 9.07 72.36
N ASP A 13 -42.98 9.04 71.07
CA ASP A 13 -44.27 8.59 70.57
C ASP A 13 -44.06 7.38 69.70
N PRO A 14 -44.67 6.24 69.94
CA PRO A 14 -44.48 5.02 69.21
C PRO A 14 -45.50 4.92 68.07
N ALA A 15 -45.09 4.28 67.07
CA ALA A 15 -45.91 3.72 65.98
C ALA A 15 -46.06 4.58 64.71
N GLN A 16 -45.20 4.24 63.78
CA GLN A 16 -45.69 3.75 62.47
C GLN A 16 -44.47 3.17 61.73
N ALA A 17 -44.34 1.87 61.92
CA ALA A 17 -43.50 1.06 61.01
C ALA A 17 -44.14 1.12 59.62
N SER A 18 -43.64 2.03 58.79
CA SER A 18 -43.90 1.95 57.37
C SER A 18 -43.09 0.78 56.83
N GLU A 19 -43.76 -0.27 56.47
CA GLU A 19 -43.21 -1.38 55.71
C GLU A 19 -42.48 -0.82 54.48
N PRO A 20 -41.29 -1.35 54.12
CA PRO A 20 -40.66 -0.96 52.89
C PRO A 20 -41.57 -1.37 51.74
N VAL A 21 -42.12 -0.39 51.03
CA VAL A 21 -42.79 -0.62 49.76
C VAL A 21 -41.70 -1.10 48.80
N VAL A 22 -41.56 -2.40 48.74
CA VAL A 22 -40.81 -3.05 47.66
C VAL A 22 -41.62 -2.76 46.39
N SER A 23 -41.27 -1.67 45.73
CA SER A 23 -41.77 -1.38 44.40
C SER A 23 -41.33 -2.54 43.52
N LYS A 24 -42.25 -3.41 43.16
CA LYS A 24 -42.04 -4.42 42.13
C LYS A 24 -41.54 -3.69 40.90
N PRO A 25 -40.45 -4.15 40.27
CA PRO A 25 -39.98 -3.54 39.03
C PRO A 25 -41.16 -3.54 38.05
N TYR A 26 -41.42 -2.37 37.48
CA TYR A 26 -42.43 -2.19 36.43
C TYR A 26 -41.95 -2.98 35.20
N ILE A 27 -42.53 -4.17 35.02
CA ILE A 27 -42.29 -5.00 33.80
C ILE A 27 -43.27 -4.45 32.77
N MET A 28 -42.74 -3.92 31.70
CA MET A 28 -43.55 -3.55 30.52
C MET A 28 -44.34 -4.78 30.06
N PRO A 29 -45.63 -4.64 29.67
CA PRO A 29 -46.48 -5.78 29.28
C PRO A 29 -45.97 -6.60 28.07
N ASP A 30 -44.98 -6.09 27.33
CA ASP A 30 -44.43 -6.75 26.16
C ASP A 30 -43.03 -7.38 26.36
N ASP A 31 -42.45 -7.28 27.56
CA ASP A 31 -41.21 -7.96 27.87
C ASP A 31 -41.47 -9.40 28.37
N PRO A 32 -41.07 -10.42 27.62
CA PRO A 32 -41.25 -11.82 28.03
C PRO A 32 -40.47 -12.09 29.35
N GLU A 33 -41.07 -12.86 30.28
CA GLU A 33 -40.44 -13.19 31.56
C GLU A 33 -39.07 -13.84 31.37
N PRO A 34 -38.05 -13.48 32.21
CA PRO A 34 -36.74 -14.07 32.14
C PRO A 34 -36.82 -15.59 32.34
N GLY A 35 -36.31 -16.35 31.35
CA GLY A 35 -36.39 -17.82 31.31
C GLY A 35 -37.59 -18.39 30.55
N SER A 36 -38.46 -17.53 29.95
CA SER A 36 -39.50 -18.02 29.04
C SER A 36 -38.87 -18.58 27.74
N VAL A 37 -39.58 -19.49 27.08
CA VAL A 37 -39.14 -20.08 25.79
C VAL A 37 -38.86 -18.97 24.76
N GLU A 38 -39.63 -17.88 24.81
CA GLU A 38 -39.47 -16.73 23.89
C GLU A 38 -38.18 -15.92 24.17
N THR A 39 -37.81 -15.71 25.45
CA THR A 39 -36.54 -15.07 25.79
C THR A 39 -35.37 -15.92 25.39
N LEU A 40 -35.41 -17.22 25.63
CA LEU A 40 -34.33 -18.15 25.23
C LEU A 40 -34.18 -18.27 23.70
N THR A 41 -35.28 -18.23 22.94
CA THR A 41 -35.21 -18.23 21.48
C THR A 41 -34.65 -16.94 20.93
N ARG A 42 -34.99 -15.78 21.53
CA ARG A 42 -34.40 -14.48 21.16
C ARG A 42 -32.90 -14.44 21.49
N GLU A 43 -32.49 -14.86 22.67
CA GLU A 43 -31.08 -14.93 23.07
C GLU A 43 -30.29 -15.87 22.17
N ALA A 44 -30.87 -17.01 21.78
CA ALA A 44 -30.26 -17.94 20.85
C ALA A 44 -30.09 -17.33 19.42
N ALA A 45 -31.08 -16.57 18.96
CA ALA A 45 -31.02 -15.85 17.69
C ALA A 45 -29.92 -14.77 17.72
N GLU A 46 -29.89 -13.95 18.79
CA GLU A 46 -28.86 -12.93 18.97
C GLU A 46 -27.44 -13.52 19.07
N ALA A 47 -27.29 -14.65 19.75
CA ALA A 47 -26.04 -15.36 19.86
C ALA A 47 -25.57 -15.90 18.50
N ARG A 48 -26.51 -16.44 17.70
CA ARG A 48 -26.24 -16.88 16.32
C ARG A 48 -25.81 -15.71 15.43
N ASP A 49 -26.52 -14.59 15.50
CA ASP A 49 -26.15 -13.39 14.73
C ASP A 49 -24.76 -12.86 15.12
N LYS A 50 -24.46 -12.81 16.41
CA LYS A 50 -23.11 -12.45 16.88
C LYS A 50 -22.06 -13.42 16.38
N MET A 51 -22.34 -14.73 16.44
CA MET A 51 -21.44 -15.76 15.93
C MET A 51 -21.21 -15.60 14.42
N LEU A 52 -22.26 -15.39 13.62
CA LEU A 52 -22.14 -15.19 12.17
C LEU A 52 -21.34 -13.94 11.84
N ARG A 53 -21.56 -12.82 12.53
CA ARG A 53 -20.74 -11.60 12.38
C ARG A 53 -19.28 -11.86 12.71
N THR A 54 -19.03 -12.51 13.86
CA THR A 54 -17.65 -12.85 14.27
C THR A 54 -16.96 -13.74 13.23
N LEU A 55 -17.66 -14.73 12.68
CA LEU A 55 -17.11 -15.59 11.61
C LEU A 55 -16.81 -14.80 10.34
N ALA A 56 -17.70 -13.86 9.95
CA ALA A 56 -17.46 -12.98 8.81
C ALA A 56 -16.23 -12.06 9.05
N ASP A 57 -16.13 -11.48 10.26
CA ASP A 57 -14.99 -10.64 10.63
C ASP A 57 -13.68 -11.43 10.66
N MET A 58 -13.71 -12.66 11.16
CA MET A 58 -12.54 -13.55 11.13
C MET A 58 -12.10 -13.87 9.70
N GLU A 59 -13.03 -14.17 8.79
CA GLU A 59 -12.68 -14.44 7.38
C GLU A 59 -12.15 -13.20 6.68
N ASN A 60 -12.75 -12.02 6.92
CA ASN A 60 -12.25 -10.74 6.42
C ASN A 60 -10.83 -10.45 6.92
N LEU A 61 -10.60 -10.65 8.23
CA LEU A 61 -9.28 -10.48 8.84
C LEU A 61 -8.27 -11.45 8.22
N ARG A 62 -8.65 -12.72 8.06
CA ARG A 62 -7.79 -13.74 7.46
C ARG A 62 -7.39 -13.40 6.01
N GLN A 63 -8.35 -12.92 5.21
CA GLN A 63 -8.07 -12.48 3.85
C GLN A 63 -7.15 -11.27 3.83
N ARG A 64 -7.41 -10.29 4.70
CA ARG A 64 -6.57 -9.10 4.84
C ARG A 64 -5.14 -9.48 5.26
N THR A 65 -4.98 -10.32 6.28
CA THR A 65 -3.66 -10.78 6.75
C THR A 65 -2.90 -11.52 5.64
N ARG A 66 -3.58 -12.37 4.85
CA ARG A 66 -2.94 -13.04 3.70
C ARG A 66 -2.39 -12.05 2.68
N ARG A 67 -3.15 -10.96 2.38
CA ARG A 67 -2.68 -9.91 1.47
C ARG A 67 -1.51 -9.15 2.07
N GLU A 68 -1.60 -8.74 3.34
CA GLU A 68 -0.54 -8.03 4.05
C GLU A 68 0.76 -8.85 4.10
N VAL A 69 0.67 -10.16 4.35
CA VAL A 69 1.85 -11.06 4.33
C VAL A 69 2.43 -11.19 2.92
N ALA A 70 1.59 -11.30 1.89
CA ALA A 70 2.06 -11.34 0.51
C ALA A 70 2.76 -10.03 0.11
N ASP A 71 2.16 -8.89 0.46
CA ASP A 71 2.73 -7.57 0.23
C ASP A 71 4.05 -7.39 0.98
N ALA A 72 4.11 -7.78 2.25
CA ALA A 72 5.33 -7.71 3.05
C ALA A 72 6.48 -8.53 2.44
N ARG A 73 6.18 -9.69 1.85
CA ARG A 73 7.18 -10.51 1.16
C ARG A 73 7.74 -9.84 -0.09
N VAL A 74 6.88 -9.20 -0.88
CA VAL A 74 7.29 -8.54 -2.13
C VAL A 74 8.00 -7.22 -1.83
N TYR A 75 7.41 -6.39 -0.93
CA TYR A 75 7.87 -5.02 -0.72
C TYR A 75 8.84 -4.87 0.46
N GLY A 76 9.05 -5.90 1.26
CA GLY A 76 9.95 -5.85 2.42
C GLY A 76 11.40 -5.53 2.08
N ILE A 77 11.82 -5.83 0.85
CA ILE A 77 13.19 -5.56 0.36
C ILE A 77 13.34 -4.18 -0.31
N THR A 78 12.29 -3.35 -0.34
CA THR A 78 12.28 -2.08 -1.10
C THR A 78 13.47 -1.18 -0.73
N GLY A 79 13.79 -1.02 0.54
CA GLY A 79 14.94 -0.23 1.00
C GLY A 79 16.26 -0.77 0.47
N PHE A 80 16.51 -2.04 0.76
CA PHE A 80 17.70 -2.73 0.27
C PHE A 80 17.83 -2.68 -1.26
N ALA A 81 16.75 -2.90 -1.98
CA ALA A 81 16.76 -2.86 -3.44
C ALA A 81 17.16 -1.47 -3.97
N ARG A 82 16.71 -0.37 -3.34
CA ARG A 82 17.12 0.98 -3.72
C ARG A 82 18.62 1.19 -3.55
N ASP A 83 19.19 0.76 -2.44
CA ASP A 83 20.62 0.88 -2.18
C ASP A 83 21.46 0.08 -3.20
N VAL A 84 20.98 -1.11 -3.56
CA VAL A 84 21.61 -1.98 -4.57
C VAL A 84 21.53 -1.37 -5.98
N LEU A 85 20.46 -0.61 -6.30
CA LEU A 85 20.36 0.08 -7.58
C LEU A 85 21.47 1.14 -7.80
N GLU A 86 21.94 1.79 -6.74
CA GLU A 86 23.07 2.71 -6.84
C GLU A 86 24.35 1.99 -7.26
N ILE A 87 24.53 0.75 -6.77
CA ILE A 87 25.69 -0.08 -7.17
C ILE A 87 25.55 -0.46 -8.66
N ALA A 88 24.35 -0.87 -9.09
CA ALA A 88 24.10 -1.18 -10.50
C ALA A 88 24.38 0.02 -11.42
N ASP A 89 23.91 1.22 -11.05
CA ASP A 89 24.17 2.45 -11.80
C ASP A 89 25.68 2.79 -11.87
N ASN A 90 26.42 2.55 -10.79
CA ASN A 90 27.86 2.77 -10.76
C ASN A 90 28.61 1.79 -11.66
N LEU A 91 28.19 0.51 -11.69
CA LEU A 91 28.76 -0.48 -12.61
C LEU A 91 28.48 -0.09 -14.07
N GLN A 92 27.24 0.28 -14.38
CA GLN A 92 26.88 0.75 -15.72
C GLN A 92 27.69 1.98 -16.12
N ARG A 93 27.81 2.98 -15.25
CA ARG A 93 28.61 4.18 -15.50
C ARG A 93 30.09 3.86 -15.72
N ALA A 94 30.64 2.89 -15.00
CA ALA A 94 32.01 2.45 -15.20
C ALA A 94 32.20 1.79 -16.57
N LEU A 95 31.23 1.01 -17.03
CA LEU A 95 31.24 0.40 -18.35
C LEU A 95 31.06 1.44 -19.46
N ASP A 96 30.20 2.43 -19.29
CA ASP A 96 29.93 3.52 -20.24
C ASP A 96 31.13 4.48 -20.35
N ALA A 97 31.96 4.59 -19.31
CA ALA A 97 33.18 5.40 -19.32
C ALA A 97 34.29 4.82 -20.24
N VAL A 98 34.18 3.54 -20.60
CA VAL A 98 35.11 2.90 -21.54
C VAL A 98 34.66 3.13 -22.97
N SER A 99 35.33 4.04 -23.70
CA SER A 99 34.97 4.29 -25.09
C SER A 99 35.13 3.04 -25.97
N PRO A 100 34.37 2.93 -27.07
CA PRO A 100 34.52 1.81 -28.02
C PRO A 100 35.94 1.63 -28.54
N GLU A 101 36.65 2.75 -28.75
CA GLU A 101 38.05 2.74 -29.23
C GLU A 101 39.00 2.20 -28.14
N ALA A 102 38.80 2.63 -26.87
CA ALA A 102 39.58 2.13 -25.75
C ALA A 102 39.32 0.64 -25.50
N ARG A 103 38.06 0.19 -25.68
CA ARG A 103 37.68 -1.22 -25.57
C ARG A 103 38.32 -2.07 -26.69
N ALA A 104 38.38 -1.54 -27.90
CA ALA A 104 39.03 -2.23 -29.04
C ALA A 104 40.57 -2.32 -28.89
N ALA A 105 41.19 -1.24 -28.36
CA ALA A 105 42.65 -1.15 -28.15
C ALA A 105 43.11 -1.77 -26.82
N ALA A 106 42.20 -2.27 -25.98
CA ALA A 106 42.48 -2.80 -24.66
C ALA A 106 43.40 -4.04 -24.72
N ASP A 107 44.34 -4.09 -23.81
CA ASP A 107 45.14 -5.29 -23.61
C ASP A 107 44.28 -6.46 -23.04
N PRO A 108 44.79 -7.70 -23.04
CA PRO A 108 44.04 -8.86 -22.54
C PRO A 108 43.60 -8.71 -21.08
N GLY A 109 44.37 -8.03 -20.22
CA GLY A 109 44.05 -7.79 -18.83
C GLY A 109 42.88 -6.84 -18.66
N LEU A 110 42.87 -5.73 -19.40
CA LEU A 110 41.77 -4.76 -19.38
C LEU A 110 40.48 -5.37 -19.96
N LYS A 111 40.59 -6.17 -21.06
CA LYS A 111 39.44 -6.89 -21.61
C LYS A 111 38.80 -7.82 -20.59
N ALA A 112 39.60 -8.63 -19.91
CA ALA A 112 39.13 -9.54 -18.87
C ALA A 112 38.47 -8.79 -17.71
N LEU A 113 38.99 -7.61 -17.33
CA LEU A 113 38.39 -6.77 -16.31
C LEU A 113 37.02 -6.25 -16.74
N ILE A 114 36.89 -5.73 -17.97
CA ILE A 114 35.63 -5.23 -18.52
C ILE A 114 34.58 -6.36 -18.55
N GLU A 115 34.96 -7.53 -19.08
CA GLU A 115 34.08 -8.72 -19.10
C GLU A 115 33.66 -9.15 -17.69
N GLY A 116 34.53 -9.08 -16.70
CA GLY A 116 34.25 -9.37 -15.31
C GLY A 116 33.22 -8.39 -14.71
N VAL A 117 33.34 -7.10 -15.02
CA VAL A 117 32.39 -6.07 -14.58
C VAL A 117 31.03 -6.26 -15.25
N GLU A 118 31.00 -6.53 -16.58
CA GLU A 118 29.74 -6.83 -17.28
C GLU A 118 29.03 -8.06 -16.73
N LEU A 119 29.79 -9.12 -16.41
CA LEU A 119 29.23 -10.32 -15.78
C LEU A 119 28.68 -10.04 -14.40
N THR A 120 29.34 -9.18 -13.63
CA THR A 120 28.92 -8.77 -12.29
C THR A 120 27.61 -7.97 -12.36
N GLU A 121 27.54 -6.98 -13.26
CA GLU A 121 26.32 -6.20 -13.48
C GLU A 121 25.14 -7.11 -13.89
N ARG A 122 25.37 -7.99 -14.87
CA ARG A 122 24.33 -8.94 -15.31
C ARG A 122 23.86 -9.85 -14.19
N SER A 123 24.78 -10.34 -13.36
CA SER A 123 24.46 -11.19 -12.22
C SER A 123 23.65 -10.43 -11.16
N LEU A 124 23.98 -9.16 -10.92
CA LEU A 124 23.27 -8.27 -10.01
C LEU A 124 21.84 -8.01 -10.50
N LEU A 125 21.66 -7.65 -11.78
CA LEU A 125 20.35 -7.42 -12.38
C LEU A 125 19.49 -8.69 -12.34
N ASN A 126 20.05 -9.85 -12.63
CA ASN A 126 19.36 -11.14 -12.52
C ASN A 126 18.93 -11.43 -11.06
N ALA A 127 19.77 -11.10 -10.08
CA ALA A 127 19.42 -11.26 -8.67
C ALA A 127 18.25 -10.35 -8.26
N LEU A 128 18.24 -9.11 -8.73
CA LEU A 128 17.15 -8.16 -8.53
C LEU A 128 15.85 -8.66 -9.16
N GLU A 129 15.92 -9.16 -10.41
CA GLU A 129 14.76 -9.67 -11.15
C GLU A 129 14.14 -10.89 -10.45
N LYS A 130 14.95 -11.83 -9.94
CA LYS A 130 14.49 -12.98 -9.15
C LYS A 130 13.73 -12.56 -7.88
N ASN A 131 14.05 -11.39 -7.33
CA ASN A 131 13.38 -10.80 -6.18
C ASN A 131 12.24 -9.84 -6.56
N GLY A 132 11.78 -9.86 -7.82
CA GLY A 132 10.65 -9.07 -8.30
C GLY A 132 10.96 -7.63 -8.66
N VAL A 133 12.23 -7.22 -8.67
CA VAL A 133 12.68 -5.90 -9.14
C VAL A 133 12.96 -5.97 -10.63
N LYS A 134 12.21 -5.22 -11.45
CA LYS A 134 12.33 -5.21 -12.91
C LYS A 134 12.75 -3.85 -13.40
N LYS A 135 13.74 -3.84 -14.30
CA LYS A 135 14.15 -2.65 -15.06
C LYS A 135 13.09 -2.35 -16.13
N PHE A 136 12.77 -1.09 -16.32
CA PHE A 136 12.00 -0.64 -17.47
C PHE A 136 12.70 0.52 -18.16
N ASP A 137 12.60 0.55 -19.47
CA ASP A 137 13.19 1.55 -20.34
C ASP A 137 12.07 2.17 -21.19
N PRO A 138 11.68 3.42 -20.90
CA PRO A 138 10.61 4.10 -21.60
C PRO A 138 11.04 4.82 -22.89
N SER A 139 12.20 4.50 -23.44
CA SER A 139 12.70 5.14 -24.67
C SER A 139 11.68 5.04 -25.81
N GLY A 140 11.34 6.16 -26.42
CA GLY A 140 10.36 6.23 -27.51
C GLY A 140 8.90 6.17 -27.08
N GLU A 141 8.61 5.98 -25.79
CA GLU A 141 7.26 5.97 -25.27
C GLU A 141 6.78 7.39 -24.93
N LYS A 142 5.46 7.54 -24.79
CA LYS A 142 4.87 8.78 -24.29
C LYS A 142 5.23 8.95 -22.82
N PHE A 143 5.62 10.16 -22.43
CA PHE A 143 5.92 10.48 -21.04
C PHE A 143 4.72 10.22 -20.12
N ASP A 144 4.97 9.44 -19.05
CA ASP A 144 4.02 9.17 -17.97
C ASP A 144 4.61 9.56 -16.60
N PRO A 145 4.04 10.60 -15.95
CA PRO A 145 4.53 11.08 -14.65
C PRO A 145 4.47 10.04 -13.52
N ASN A 146 3.66 8.97 -13.67
CA ASN A 146 3.56 7.93 -12.65
C ASN A 146 4.80 7.04 -12.58
N PHE A 147 5.51 6.89 -13.70
CA PHE A 147 6.66 5.98 -13.83
C PHE A 147 7.96 6.72 -14.15
N GLN A 148 7.89 7.98 -14.62
CA GLN A 148 9.00 8.72 -15.18
C GLN A 148 9.12 10.09 -14.56
N GLN A 149 10.33 10.63 -14.52
CA GLN A 149 10.61 12.01 -14.08
C GLN A 149 11.36 12.72 -15.21
N ALA A 150 10.73 13.74 -15.80
CA ALA A 150 11.39 14.56 -16.81
C ALA A 150 12.43 15.47 -16.15
N MET A 151 13.68 15.42 -16.66
CA MET A 151 14.78 16.25 -16.18
C MET A 151 14.95 17.51 -17.05
N TYR A 152 14.76 17.37 -18.35
CA TYR A 152 14.91 18.46 -19.34
C TYR A 152 14.10 18.16 -20.59
N GLU A 153 13.86 19.22 -21.36
CA GLU A 153 13.26 19.13 -22.68
C GLU A 153 14.32 19.14 -23.77
N VAL A 154 14.19 18.22 -24.74
CA VAL A 154 15.05 18.14 -25.91
C VAL A 154 14.29 18.69 -27.10
N PRO A 155 14.81 19.70 -27.82
CA PRO A 155 14.19 20.18 -29.04
C PRO A 155 14.34 19.11 -30.16
N ASP A 156 13.31 18.32 -30.34
CA ASP A 156 13.25 17.28 -31.38
C ASP A 156 11.88 17.32 -32.04
N VAL A 157 11.87 17.67 -33.31
CA VAL A 157 10.66 17.76 -34.14
C VAL A 157 10.33 16.46 -34.86
N SER A 158 11.22 15.47 -34.81
CA SER A 158 11.07 14.18 -35.49
C SER A 158 10.09 13.27 -34.77
N VAL A 159 9.90 13.50 -33.47
CA VAL A 159 8.97 12.72 -32.61
C VAL A 159 7.88 13.62 -32.03
N PRO A 160 6.71 13.06 -31.70
CA PRO A 160 5.63 13.82 -31.07
C PRO A 160 6.09 14.50 -29.78
N SER A 161 5.61 15.70 -29.51
CA SER A 161 5.87 16.42 -28.25
C SER A 161 5.39 15.60 -27.06
N GLY A 162 6.24 15.49 -26.02
CA GLY A 162 5.97 14.67 -24.83
C GLY A 162 6.37 13.21 -24.99
N THR A 163 7.23 12.88 -25.96
CA THR A 163 7.82 11.54 -26.11
C THR A 163 9.18 11.51 -25.41
N VAL A 164 9.51 10.40 -24.77
CA VAL A 164 10.82 10.16 -24.15
C VAL A 164 11.86 9.95 -25.25
N VAL A 165 12.79 10.89 -25.36
CA VAL A 165 13.86 10.85 -26.38
C VAL A 165 15.13 10.23 -25.83
N GLN A 166 15.37 10.46 -24.54
CA GLN A 166 16.58 9.98 -23.88
C GLN A 166 16.27 9.52 -22.47
N VAL A 167 16.85 8.38 -22.10
CA VAL A 167 16.82 7.89 -20.72
C VAL A 167 18.17 8.16 -20.09
N VAL A 168 18.20 9.04 -19.08
CA VAL A 168 19.40 9.40 -18.32
C VAL A 168 19.71 8.35 -17.27
N GLN A 169 18.65 7.83 -16.64
CA GLN A 169 18.74 6.80 -15.63
C GLN A 169 17.55 5.87 -15.75
N ALA A 170 17.80 4.58 -15.80
CA ALA A 170 16.77 3.57 -15.94
C ALA A 170 15.83 3.55 -14.73
N GLY A 171 14.55 3.34 -15.00
CA GLY A 171 13.54 3.12 -13.98
C GLY A 171 13.48 1.66 -13.53
N TYR A 172 12.99 1.47 -12.30
CA TYR A 172 12.81 0.14 -11.72
C TYR A 172 11.47 0.03 -11.00
N MET A 173 10.83 -1.12 -11.14
CA MET A 173 9.60 -1.49 -10.45
C MET A 173 9.84 -2.68 -9.53
N ILE A 174 9.10 -2.74 -8.42
CA ILE A 174 9.01 -3.92 -7.56
C ILE A 174 7.55 -4.37 -7.48
N GLY A 175 7.25 -5.54 -8.03
CA GLY A 175 5.87 -5.94 -8.25
C GLY A 175 5.14 -4.91 -9.14
N GLU A 176 4.08 -4.30 -8.61
CA GLU A 176 3.28 -3.28 -9.30
C GLU A 176 3.66 -1.83 -8.90
N ARG A 177 4.60 -1.65 -7.97
CA ARG A 177 4.99 -0.32 -7.47
C ARG A 177 6.29 0.16 -8.09
N VAL A 178 6.34 1.47 -8.35
CA VAL A 178 7.59 2.11 -8.77
C VAL A 178 8.57 2.14 -7.62
N LEU A 179 9.70 1.47 -7.79
CA LEU A 179 10.80 1.50 -6.85
C LEU A 179 11.64 2.78 -7.04
N ARG A 180 11.92 3.10 -8.30
CA ARG A 180 12.61 4.32 -8.73
C ARG A 180 12.08 4.74 -10.12
N PRO A 181 11.60 5.99 -10.30
CA PRO A 181 11.19 6.47 -11.62
C PRO A 181 12.39 6.55 -12.56
N ALA A 182 12.13 6.39 -13.86
CA ALA A 182 13.15 6.64 -14.87
C ALA A 182 13.39 8.15 -15.01
N LEU A 183 14.64 8.59 -15.02
CA LEU A 183 14.99 9.98 -15.33
C LEU A 183 15.15 10.13 -16.83
N VAL A 184 14.33 11.02 -17.43
CA VAL A 184 14.21 11.11 -18.89
C VAL A 184 14.32 12.53 -19.41
N GLY A 185 14.80 12.66 -20.66
CA GLY A 185 14.67 13.84 -21.50
C GLY A 185 13.45 13.67 -22.41
N VAL A 186 12.58 14.68 -22.45
CA VAL A 186 11.30 14.66 -23.16
C VAL A 186 11.36 15.57 -24.38
N SER A 187 10.79 15.14 -25.51
CA SER A 187 10.75 15.95 -26.73
C SER A 187 9.91 17.22 -26.58
N LYS A 188 10.46 18.32 -27.13
CA LYS A 188 9.77 19.60 -27.31
C LYS A 188 9.75 19.97 -28.78
N GLY A 189 8.56 20.21 -29.32
CA GLY A 189 8.43 20.81 -30.66
C GLY A 189 7.87 19.89 -31.75
N GLY A 190 7.59 18.61 -31.52
CA GLY A 190 6.88 17.75 -32.47
C GLY A 190 5.36 17.96 -32.47
N ALA A 191 4.65 17.38 -33.44
CA ALA A 191 3.19 17.37 -33.47
C ALA A 191 2.63 16.83 -32.15
N LYS A 192 1.62 17.52 -31.56
CA LYS A 192 1.00 17.06 -30.33
C LYS A 192 0.37 15.68 -30.57
N PRO A 193 0.64 14.66 -29.74
CA PRO A 193 0.03 13.35 -29.92
C PRO A 193 -1.49 13.48 -29.88
N ALA A 194 -2.19 12.85 -30.83
CA ALA A 194 -3.65 12.81 -30.84
C ALA A 194 -4.15 12.22 -29.50
N PRO A 195 -5.19 12.78 -28.91
CA PRO A 195 -5.77 12.20 -27.69
C PRO A 195 -6.17 10.75 -27.99
N ALA A 196 -5.76 9.83 -27.13
CA ALA A 196 -6.18 8.45 -27.23
C ALA A 196 -7.71 8.40 -27.32
N VAL A 197 -8.24 7.90 -28.44
CA VAL A 197 -9.68 7.73 -28.63
C VAL A 197 -10.08 6.68 -27.62
N ALA A 198 -10.76 7.11 -26.56
CA ALA A 198 -11.46 6.17 -25.69
C ALA A 198 -12.46 5.44 -26.59
N ASN A 199 -12.26 4.14 -26.80
CA ASN A 199 -13.21 3.30 -27.49
C ASN A 199 -14.52 3.39 -26.73
N GLY A 200 -15.37 4.29 -27.17
CA GLY A 200 -16.76 4.39 -26.75
C GLY A 200 -17.46 3.11 -27.15
N ASN A 201 -17.88 2.41 -26.13
CA ASN A 201 -18.82 1.30 -26.22
C ASN A 201 -20.07 1.84 -26.94
N GLU A 202 -20.24 1.51 -28.21
CA GLU A 202 -21.50 1.77 -28.92
C GLU A 202 -22.59 0.94 -28.24
N PRO A 203 -23.69 1.55 -27.79
CA PRO A 203 -24.85 0.75 -27.40
C PRO A 203 -25.47 0.16 -28.67
N ASN A 204 -25.37 -1.15 -28.78
CA ASN A 204 -26.11 -1.94 -29.77
C ASN A 204 -27.61 -1.76 -29.52
N ASN A 205 -28.24 -0.84 -30.24
CA ASN A 205 -29.67 -0.67 -30.31
C ASN A 205 -30.14 -1.41 -31.58
N ALA A 206 -30.46 -2.67 -31.42
CA ALA A 206 -31.18 -3.45 -32.43
C ALA A 206 -32.62 -3.67 -31.95
N ALA A 207 -33.53 -3.13 -32.70
CA ALA A 207 -34.99 -3.23 -32.65
C ALA A 207 -35.52 -4.68 -32.60
#